data_f9ba6d685306af583e298b4298eb39d7
#
_entry.id   f9ba6d685306af583e298b4298eb39d7
#
_cell.length_a   1.000
_cell.length_b   1.000
_cell.length_c   1.000
_cell.angle_alpha   90.00
_cell.angle_beta   90.00
_cell.angle_gamma   90.00
#
_symmetry.space_group_name_H-M   'P 1'
#
loop_
_entity.id
_entity.type
_entity.pdbx_description
1 polymer ?
#
loop_
_entity_poly.entity_id
_entity_poly.type
_entity_poly.pdbx_seq_one_letter_code
_entity_poly.pdbx_strand_id
1 'polypeptide(L)'
;MSHTLSSLSPPHPRDALIEFDAGPHKYTCAGEDGYMSVTTWNHTHFPKFDADAIITKMMNNKRTWLNSPYYGKTREEIKAGWDKNRDEAAAAGTALHYAIECYYRGETPRTPISAEGSSVEGSSVEGSSTSGADSSPEAGAGGCPPDAGVRGQSPHFVAFLAAHPHLKPYRTEWMIFNEDVKLAGSIDMVYENESDGSLMIYDWKRCKDIKKTNSFGAFALTECISHLPDTNFWHYALQLNTYKAILEAKYEKKVSQMCLVCLHPNLPTYELHIVPELTEEMADLFALRRADLNK
;
A
#
# COMPACT_ATOMS: atom_id res chain seq x y z
N MET A 1 6.48 2.90 -30.23
CA MET A 1 6.89 4.30 -30.14
C MET A 1 7.52 4.47 -28.77
N SER A 2 8.78 4.90 -28.73
CA SER A 2 9.52 5.10 -27.48
C SER A 2 8.99 6.38 -26.84
N HIS A 3 8.15 6.30 -25.82
CA HIS A 3 7.81 7.44 -24.99
C HIS A 3 9.05 7.77 -24.14
N THR A 4 9.74 8.80 -24.53
CA THR A 4 10.81 9.40 -23.73
C THR A 4 10.14 9.99 -22.50
N LEU A 5 10.31 9.35 -21.34
CA LEU A 5 9.76 9.75 -20.04
C LEU A 5 10.46 11.00 -19.50
N SER A 6 10.50 12.08 -20.27
CA SER A 6 11.29 13.26 -19.90
C SER A 6 10.53 14.35 -19.15
N SER A 7 9.32 14.16 -18.71
CA SER A 7 8.67 15.12 -17.80
C SER A 7 7.48 14.52 -17.06
N LEU A 8 7.71 13.99 -15.89
CA LEU A 8 6.72 14.07 -14.84
C LEU A 8 6.32 15.54 -14.68
N SER A 9 5.07 15.81 -14.37
CA SER A 9 4.48 17.16 -14.22
C SER A 9 5.38 18.09 -13.40
N PRO A 10 5.40 19.40 -13.67
CA PRO A 10 6.22 20.33 -12.91
C PRO A 10 5.92 20.26 -11.42
N PRO A 11 6.90 20.58 -10.55
CA PRO A 11 6.72 20.55 -9.10
C PRO A 11 5.53 21.39 -8.66
N HIS A 12 4.73 20.87 -7.72
CA HIS A 12 3.68 21.64 -7.07
C HIS A 12 4.30 22.53 -5.98
N PRO A 13 3.81 23.77 -5.74
CA PRO A 13 4.38 24.64 -4.70
C PRO A 13 4.45 24.00 -3.30
N ARG A 14 3.53 23.09 -2.98
CA ARG A 14 3.52 22.38 -1.70
C ARG A 14 4.58 21.28 -1.59
N ASP A 15 5.19 20.84 -2.69
CA ASP A 15 6.23 19.81 -2.65
C ASP A 15 7.47 20.28 -1.86
N ALA A 16 7.79 21.56 -1.92
CA ALA A 16 8.89 22.16 -1.16
C ALA A 16 8.60 22.31 0.35
N LEU A 17 7.36 22.04 0.78
CA LEU A 17 6.91 22.20 2.16
C LEU A 17 6.85 20.87 2.92
N ILE A 18 7.11 19.74 2.27
CA ILE A 18 7.04 18.43 2.91
C ILE A 18 8.39 17.73 2.83
N GLU A 19 8.83 17.20 3.94
CA GLU A 19 10.03 16.39 4.08
C GLU A 19 9.67 15.08 4.78
N PHE A 20 10.34 14.00 4.39
CA PHE A 20 10.18 12.70 5.01
C PHE A 20 11.54 12.16 5.46
N ASP A 21 11.64 11.89 6.76
CA ASP A 21 12.80 11.21 7.34
C ASP A 21 12.48 9.72 7.47
N ALA A 22 13.14 8.90 6.65
CA ALA A 22 12.92 7.47 6.57
C ALA A 22 13.34 6.74 7.87
N GLY A 23 14.36 7.22 8.58
CA GLY A 23 14.85 6.58 9.80
C GLY A 23 13.79 6.51 10.89
N PRO A 24 13.28 7.64 11.41
CA PRO A 24 12.19 7.66 12.39
C PRO A 24 10.80 7.54 11.74
N HIS A 25 10.71 7.42 10.41
CA HIS A 25 9.47 7.39 9.64
C HIS A 25 8.57 8.60 9.91
N LYS A 26 9.12 9.79 9.77
CA LYS A 26 8.51 11.04 10.22
C LYS A 26 8.34 12.03 9.08
N TYR A 27 7.15 12.62 8.98
CA TYR A 27 6.88 13.75 8.11
C TYR A 27 7.04 15.07 8.85
N THR A 28 7.71 16.01 8.21
CA THR A 28 7.76 17.43 8.61
C THR A 28 7.13 18.24 7.48
N CYS A 29 6.09 19.01 7.76
CA CYS A 29 5.38 19.78 6.76
C CYS A 29 5.32 21.25 7.11
N ALA A 30 5.74 22.13 6.20
CA ALA A 30 5.88 23.57 6.43
C ALA A 30 6.71 23.92 7.68
N GLY A 31 7.73 23.11 8.00
CA GLY A 31 8.57 23.25 9.18
C GLY A 31 7.93 22.78 10.49
N GLU A 32 6.74 22.20 10.44
CA GLU A 32 6.03 21.67 11.61
C GLU A 32 6.05 20.14 11.63
N ASP A 33 6.22 19.60 12.83
CA ASP A 33 6.15 18.18 13.15
C ASP A 33 4.72 17.74 13.55
N GLY A 34 4.57 16.45 13.91
CA GLY A 34 3.32 15.90 14.45
C GLY A 34 2.34 15.44 13.40
N TYR A 35 2.81 15.28 12.15
CA TYR A 35 2.01 14.65 11.11
C TYR A 35 2.04 13.12 11.26
N MET A 36 0.86 12.53 11.21
CA MET A 36 0.70 11.08 11.18
C MET A 36 0.67 10.61 9.72
N SER A 37 1.30 9.47 9.42
CA SER A 37 1.16 8.90 8.07
C SER A 37 -0.28 8.49 7.82
N VAL A 38 -0.74 8.65 6.57
CA VAL A 38 -2.09 8.25 6.15
C VAL A 38 -2.32 6.77 6.46
N THR A 39 -1.33 5.92 6.20
CA THR A 39 -1.43 4.48 6.45
C THR A 39 -1.57 4.18 7.95
N THR A 40 -0.75 4.79 8.79
CA THR A 40 -0.86 4.63 10.26
C THR A 40 -2.22 5.10 10.75
N TRP A 41 -2.70 6.25 10.29
CA TRP A 41 -4.00 6.77 10.68
C TRP A 41 -5.14 5.84 10.27
N ASN A 42 -5.13 5.35 9.05
CA ASN A 42 -6.15 4.41 8.56
C ASN A 42 -6.20 3.14 9.41
N HIS A 43 -5.05 2.62 9.83
CA HIS A 43 -4.99 1.42 10.68
C HIS A 43 -5.60 1.66 12.07
N THR A 44 -5.69 2.91 12.55
CA THR A 44 -6.35 3.20 13.84
C THR A 44 -7.85 2.96 13.83
N HIS A 45 -8.45 2.89 12.65
CA HIS A 45 -9.89 2.69 12.47
C HIS A 45 -10.30 1.21 12.42
N PHE A 46 -9.34 0.29 12.42
CA PHE A 46 -9.59 -1.15 12.35
C PHE A 46 -9.03 -1.89 13.58
N PRO A 47 -9.52 -3.11 13.87
CA PRO A 47 -8.99 -3.93 14.95
C PRO A 47 -7.48 -4.18 14.78
N LYS A 48 -6.74 -4.07 15.88
CA LYS A 48 -5.32 -4.46 15.86
C LYS A 48 -5.18 -5.96 15.72
N PHE A 49 -4.23 -6.40 14.92
CA PHE A 49 -3.87 -7.81 14.79
C PHE A 49 -3.33 -8.34 16.12
N ASP A 50 -3.98 -9.36 16.66
CA ASP A 50 -3.58 -10.06 17.88
C ASP A 50 -3.17 -11.50 17.54
N ALA A 51 -1.86 -11.71 17.38
CA ALA A 51 -1.30 -13.01 17.05
C ALA A 51 -1.64 -14.07 18.11
N ASP A 52 -1.62 -13.72 19.41
CA ASP A 52 -1.89 -14.65 20.49
C ASP A 52 -3.33 -15.10 20.51
N ALA A 53 -4.27 -14.19 20.32
CA ALA A 53 -5.69 -14.51 20.22
C ALA A 53 -5.98 -15.41 19.01
N ILE A 54 -5.37 -15.11 17.85
CA ILE A 54 -5.56 -15.90 16.63
C ILE A 54 -4.97 -17.31 16.80
N ILE A 55 -3.74 -17.44 17.28
CA ILE A 55 -3.11 -18.75 17.52
C ILE A 55 -3.93 -19.56 18.53
N THR A 56 -4.42 -18.91 19.59
CA THR A 56 -5.30 -19.57 20.58
C THR A 56 -6.56 -20.11 19.93
N LYS A 57 -7.23 -19.30 19.08
CA LYS A 57 -8.42 -19.71 18.34
C LYS A 57 -8.14 -20.88 17.40
N MET A 58 -7.01 -20.84 16.68
CA MET A 58 -6.60 -21.94 15.80
C MET A 58 -6.35 -23.23 16.56
N MET A 59 -5.56 -23.19 17.65
CA MET A 59 -5.22 -24.37 18.46
C MET A 59 -6.45 -24.97 19.15
N ASN A 60 -7.43 -24.15 19.54
CA ASN A 60 -8.66 -24.61 20.19
C ASN A 60 -9.66 -25.22 19.20
N ASN A 61 -9.53 -24.98 17.92
CA ASN A 61 -10.39 -25.56 16.90
C ASN A 61 -9.94 -26.99 16.56
N LYS A 62 -10.34 -27.95 17.37
CA LYS A 62 -9.96 -29.37 17.23
C LYS A 62 -10.27 -29.95 15.83
N ARG A 63 -11.25 -29.41 15.12
CA ARG A 63 -11.65 -29.90 13.79
C ARG A 63 -10.65 -29.53 12.70
N THR A 64 -10.08 -28.34 12.76
CA THR A 64 -9.17 -27.83 11.73
C THR A 64 -7.70 -27.86 12.15
N TRP A 65 -7.42 -27.90 13.47
CA TRP A 65 -6.06 -27.86 13.99
C TRP A 65 -5.19 -29.03 13.53
N LEU A 66 -5.72 -30.25 13.52
CA LEU A 66 -4.97 -31.45 13.09
C LEU A 66 -4.52 -31.39 11.62
N ASN A 67 -5.24 -30.64 10.78
CA ASN A 67 -4.95 -30.44 9.36
C ASN A 67 -4.28 -29.08 9.09
N SER A 68 -3.95 -28.33 10.16
CA SER A 68 -3.31 -27.02 10.03
C SER A 68 -1.84 -27.17 9.63
N PRO A 69 -1.29 -26.31 8.77
CA PRO A 69 0.15 -26.26 8.48
C PRO A 69 1.00 -25.91 9.72
N TYR A 70 0.34 -25.48 10.80
CA TYR A 70 0.95 -25.15 12.07
C TYR A 70 0.85 -26.28 13.10
N TYR A 71 0.22 -27.41 12.76
CA TYR A 71 0.09 -28.53 13.70
C TYR A 71 1.48 -29.02 14.14
N GLY A 72 1.65 -29.18 15.45
CA GLY A 72 2.92 -29.60 16.06
C GLY A 72 3.93 -28.46 16.31
N LYS A 73 3.64 -27.23 15.86
CA LYS A 73 4.48 -26.05 16.15
C LYS A 73 4.08 -25.39 17.45
N THR A 74 5.06 -24.79 18.11
CA THR A 74 4.84 -23.93 19.29
C THR A 74 4.27 -22.57 18.85
N ARG A 75 3.75 -21.80 19.80
CA ARG A 75 3.27 -20.42 19.54
C ARG A 75 4.38 -19.53 19.03
N GLU A 76 5.55 -19.66 19.63
CA GLU A 76 6.75 -18.90 19.29
C GLU A 76 7.21 -19.20 17.87
N GLU A 77 7.20 -20.47 17.46
CA GLU A 77 7.55 -20.89 16.10
C GLU A 77 6.54 -20.35 15.07
N ILE A 78 5.24 -20.33 15.41
CA ILE A 78 4.20 -19.78 14.53
C ILE A 78 4.40 -18.27 14.36
N LYS A 79 4.60 -17.53 15.48
CA LYS A 79 4.86 -16.09 15.45
C LYS A 79 6.11 -15.76 14.64
N ALA A 80 7.22 -16.44 14.92
CA ALA A 80 8.47 -16.24 14.20
C ALA A 80 8.32 -16.49 12.69
N GLY A 81 7.53 -17.52 12.32
CA GLY A 81 7.20 -17.79 10.92
C GLY A 81 6.35 -16.66 10.27
N TRP A 82 5.39 -16.10 11.00
CA TRP A 82 4.59 -14.97 10.52
C TRP A 82 5.42 -13.70 10.39
N ASP A 83 6.27 -13.39 11.37
CA ASP A 83 7.18 -12.26 11.33
C ASP A 83 8.14 -12.33 10.14
N LYS A 84 8.76 -13.51 9.93
CA LYS A 84 9.61 -13.75 8.76
C LYS A 84 8.87 -13.53 7.45
N ASN A 85 7.65 -14.09 7.31
CA ASN A 85 6.85 -13.91 6.09
C ASN A 85 6.47 -12.45 5.86
N ARG A 86 6.13 -11.72 6.93
CA ARG A 86 5.84 -10.27 6.87
C ARG A 86 7.06 -9.51 6.36
N ASP A 87 8.23 -9.75 6.94
CA ASP A 87 9.46 -9.02 6.62
C ASP A 87 9.91 -9.32 5.17
N GLU A 88 9.82 -10.57 4.74
CA GLU A 88 10.09 -10.96 3.35
C GLU A 88 9.10 -10.30 2.37
N ALA A 89 7.81 -10.27 2.72
CA ALA A 89 6.78 -9.63 1.89
C ALA A 89 6.99 -8.11 1.81
N ALA A 90 7.35 -7.48 2.93
CA ALA A 90 7.66 -6.06 3.01
C ALA A 90 8.88 -5.71 2.13
N ALA A 91 9.99 -6.43 2.29
CA ALA A 91 11.19 -6.22 1.48
C ALA A 91 10.91 -6.38 -0.03
N ALA A 92 10.14 -7.41 -0.39
CA ALA A 92 9.79 -7.66 -1.79
C ALA A 92 8.80 -6.60 -2.34
N GLY A 93 7.93 -6.05 -1.50
CA GLY A 93 7.05 -4.91 -1.82
C GLY A 93 7.87 -3.66 -2.11
N THR A 94 8.78 -3.29 -1.20
CA THR A 94 9.69 -2.14 -1.36
C THR A 94 10.51 -2.25 -2.65
N ALA A 95 11.06 -3.43 -2.96
CA ALA A 95 11.81 -3.64 -4.19
C ALA A 95 10.94 -3.46 -5.44
N LEU A 96 9.67 -3.89 -5.41
CA LEU A 96 8.72 -3.69 -6.50
C LEU A 96 8.43 -2.20 -6.73
N HIS A 97 8.08 -1.46 -5.67
CA HIS A 97 7.81 -0.02 -5.76
C HIS A 97 9.02 0.74 -6.30
N TYR A 98 10.22 0.46 -5.76
CA TYR A 98 11.45 1.07 -6.24
C TYR A 98 11.73 0.78 -7.71
N ALA A 99 11.50 -0.45 -8.18
CA ALA A 99 11.69 -0.79 -9.58
C ALA A 99 10.70 -0.02 -10.48
N ILE A 100 9.44 0.12 -10.08
CA ILE A 100 8.42 0.88 -10.80
C ILE A 100 8.77 2.38 -10.82
N GLU A 101 9.19 2.93 -9.67
CA GLU A 101 9.64 4.32 -9.57
C GLU A 101 10.80 4.59 -10.53
N CYS A 102 11.85 3.74 -10.55
CA CYS A 102 12.96 3.84 -11.48
C CYS A 102 12.49 3.82 -12.94
N TYR A 103 11.51 2.97 -13.27
CA TYR A 103 10.95 2.93 -14.62
C TYR A 103 10.38 4.29 -15.02
N TYR A 104 9.54 4.91 -14.18
CA TYR A 104 8.94 6.21 -14.48
C TYR A 104 9.92 7.38 -14.45
N ARG A 105 11.03 7.26 -13.72
CA ARG A 105 12.15 8.23 -13.73
C ARG A 105 13.14 8.03 -14.88
N GLY A 106 13.01 6.94 -15.65
CA GLY A 106 13.98 6.58 -16.69
C GLY A 106 15.33 6.12 -16.13
N GLU A 107 15.35 5.67 -14.88
CA GLU A 107 16.52 5.18 -14.17
C GLU A 107 16.62 3.66 -14.26
N THR A 108 17.84 3.12 -14.10
CA THR A 108 18.02 1.67 -13.96
C THR A 108 17.98 1.32 -12.47
N PRO A 109 17.13 0.37 -12.03
CA PRO A 109 17.13 -0.07 -10.65
C PRO A 109 18.53 -0.55 -10.24
N ARG A 110 19.06 -0.03 -9.15
CA ARG A 110 20.31 -0.54 -8.59
C ARG A 110 20.00 -1.92 -8.01
N THR A 111 20.78 -2.94 -8.41
CA THR A 111 20.70 -4.25 -7.76
C THR A 111 20.91 -4.04 -6.28
N PRO A 112 20.06 -4.60 -5.38
CA PRO A 112 20.33 -4.53 -3.95
C PRO A 112 21.73 -5.09 -3.72
N ILE A 113 22.62 -4.30 -3.16
CA ILE A 113 23.92 -4.79 -2.69
C ILE A 113 23.59 -5.85 -1.67
N SER A 114 23.99 -7.10 -1.92
CA SER A 114 23.85 -8.20 -0.96
C SER A 114 24.32 -7.68 0.40
N ALA A 115 23.50 -7.92 1.42
CA ALA A 115 23.69 -7.42 2.77
C ALA A 115 24.96 -8.01 3.40
N GLU A 116 26.12 -7.40 3.08
CA GLU A 116 27.28 -7.38 3.94
C GLU A 116 27.61 -5.91 4.20
N GLY A 117 27.08 -5.40 5.33
CA GLY A 117 27.53 -4.18 5.99
C GLY A 117 27.12 -2.86 5.33
N SER A 118 25.85 -2.49 5.38
CA SER A 118 25.38 -1.13 5.68
C SER A 118 23.86 -1.14 5.69
N SER A 119 23.28 -0.64 6.78
CA SER A 119 21.85 -0.41 6.94
C SER A 119 21.38 0.62 5.91
N VAL A 120 20.78 0.16 4.82
CA VAL A 120 19.95 1.01 3.96
C VAL A 120 18.54 0.88 4.53
N GLU A 121 18.15 1.88 5.31
CA GLU A 121 16.79 2.04 5.81
C GLU A 121 15.87 2.30 4.61
N GLY A 122 15.19 1.24 4.19
CA GLY A 122 14.19 1.30 3.14
C GLY A 122 12.91 1.95 3.63
N SER A 123 12.25 2.66 2.75
CA SER A 123 10.86 3.10 2.88
C SER A 123 10.02 1.98 3.50
N SER A 124 9.39 2.26 4.63
CA SER A 124 8.59 1.29 5.37
C SER A 124 7.40 0.87 4.53
N VAL A 125 7.47 -0.34 4.02
CA VAL A 125 6.28 -1.07 3.61
C VAL A 125 5.59 -1.49 4.89
N GLU A 126 4.60 -0.72 5.31
CA GLU A 126 3.72 -1.13 6.40
C GLU A 126 3.08 -2.45 6.01
N GLY A 127 3.46 -3.50 6.75
CA GLY A 127 2.90 -4.81 6.55
C GLY A 127 1.39 -4.73 6.72
N SER A 128 0.67 -4.89 5.63
CA SER A 128 -0.76 -5.16 5.68
C SER A 128 -0.95 -6.35 6.61
N SER A 129 -1.53 -6.11 7.77
CA SER A 129 -1.99 -7.15 8.65
C SER A 129 -3.14 -7.87 7.94
N THR A 130 -2.79 -8.83 7.09
CA THR A 130 -3.78 -9.72 6.52
C THR A 130 -4.30 -10.61 7.63
N SER A 131 -5.46 -10.25 8.17
CA SER A 131 -6.29 -11.14 8.95
C SER A 131 -6.82 -12.23 8.00
N GLY A 132 -6.03 -13.24 7.79
CA GLY A 132 -6.42 -14.33 6.90
C GLY A 132 -5.36 -15.42 6.93
N ALA A 133 -5.37 -16.23 7.98
CA ALA A 133 -4.65 -17.49 8.00
C ALA A 133 -5.32 -18.45 7.02
N ASP A 134 -4.95 -18.33 5.77
CA ASP A 134 -5.11 -19.40 4.78
C ASP A 134 -3.93 -19.32 3.80
N SER A 135 -2.79 -19.78 4.25
CA SER A 135 -1.65 -20.03 3.40
C SER A 135 -1.15 -21.44 3.68
N SER A 136 -1.64 -22.36 2.89
CA SER A 136 -0.99 -23.66 2.74
C SER A 136 0.45 -23.41 2.29
N PRO A 137 1.46 -24.06 2.88
CA PRO A 137 2.80 -23.99 2.37
C PRO A 137 2.87 -24.82 1.10
N GLU A 138 2.89 -24.19 -0.06
CA GLU A 138 3.37 -24.86 -1.25
C GLU A 138 4.89 -24.91 -1.20
N ALA A 139 5.42 -26.10 -1.00
CA ALA A 139 6.79 -26.44 -1.32
C ALA A 139 6.95 -26.38 -2.84
N GLY A 140 7.88 -25.56 -3.32
CA GLY A 140 8.18 -25.48 -4.74
C GLY A 140 9.08 -24.30 -5.05
N ALA A 141 10.36 -24.41 -4.73
CA ALA A 141 11.39 -23.57 -5.32
C ALA A 141 11.52 -23.91 -6.80
N GLY A 142 10.74 -23.24 -7.63
CA GLY A 142 10.93 -23.16 -9.07
C GLY A 142 11.39 -21.74 -9.37
N GLY A 143 12.72 -21.52 -9.45
CA GLY A 143 13.28 -20.28 -9.92
C GLY A 143 12.82 -20.04 -11.34
N CYS A 144 11.91 -19.08 -11.53
CA CYS A 144 11.66 -18.53 -12.84
C CYS A 144 12.91 -17.74 -13.27
N PRO A 145 13.49 -17.98 -14.46
CA PRO A 145 14.63 -17.22 -14.93
C PRO A 145 14.23 -15.74 -15.00
N PRO A 146 15.16 -14.80 -14.74
CA PRO A 146 14.89 -13.38 -14.90
C PRO A 146 14.62 -13.14 -16.38
N ASP A 147 13.34 -13.00 -16.73
CA ASP A 147 12.96 -12.66 -18.07
C ASP A 147 13.46 -11.25 -18.37
N ALA A 148 14.12 -11.09 -19.50
CA ALA A 148 14.76 -9.88 -19.98
C ALA A 148 13.75 -8.79 -20.40
N GLY A 149 12.58 -8.77 -19.80
CA GLY A 149 11.54 -7.75 -20.00
C GLY A 149 11.90 -6.46 -19.30
N VAL A 150 11.92 -5.40 -20.08
CA VAL A 150 12.05 -3.99 -19.69
C VAL A 150 12.78 -3.74 -18.36
N ARG A 151 14.11 -3.77 -18.40
CA ARG A 151 15.01 -3.27 -17.34
C ARG A 151 14.73 -3.78 -15.90
N GLY A 152 14.49 -5.06 -15.72
CA GLY A 152 14.31 -5.64 -14.38
C GLY A 152 12.90 -5.45 -13.78
N GLN A 153 11.92 -5.07 -14.58
CA GLN A 153 10.54 -4.95 -14.15
C GLN A 153 9.85 -6.31 -14.01
N SER A 154 8.85 -6.38 -13.12
CA SER A 154 8.05 -7.59 -13.00
C SER A 154 7.24 -7.84 -14.28
N PRO A 155 7.06 -9.11 -14.71
CA PRO A 155 6.23 -9.44 -15.89
C PRO A 155 4.80 -8.88 -15.80
N HIS A 156 4.23 -8.83 -14.59
CA HIS A 156 2.90 -8.28 -14.34
C HIS A 156 2.83 -6.78 -14.56
N PHE A 157 3.87 -6.05 -14.17
CA PHE A 157 3.94 -4.62 -14.45
C PHE A 157 4.12 -4.34 -15.94
N VAL A 158 4.92 -5.14 -16.64
CA VAL A 158 5.06 -5.04 -18.11
C VAL A 158 3.72 -5.32 -18.81
N ALA A 159 2.98 -6.32 -18.34
CA ALA A 159 1.64 -6.63 -18.87
C ALA A 159 0.65 -5.48 -18.62
N PHE A 160 0.71 -4.86 -17.43
CA PHE A 160 -0.08 -3.68 -17.09
C PHE A 160 0.21 -2.52 -18.06
N LEU A 161 1.48 -2.19 -18.28
CA LEU A 161 1.87 -1.12 -19.21
C LEU A 161 1.39 -1.37 -20.64
N ALA A 162 1.51 -2.62 -21.09
CA ALA A 162 1.07 -3.01 -22.43
C ALA A 162 -0.47 -2.91 -22.61
N ALA A 163 -1.23 -3.19 -21.56
CA ALA A 163 -2.69 -3.09 -21.55
C ALA A 163 -3.21 -1.66 -21.40
N HIS A 164 -2.40 -0.77 -20.82
CA HIS A 164 -2.79 0.62 -20.51
C HIS A 164 -1.87 1.67 -21.15
N PRO A 165 -1.62 1.63 -22.48
CA PRO A 165 -0.69 2.56 -23.16
C PRO A 165 -1.20 4.00 -23.20
N HIS A 166 -2.47 4.21 -22.86
CA HIS A 166 -3.15 5.51 -22.85
C HIS A 166 -2.98 6.27 -21.52
N LEU A 167 -2.46 5.59 -20.49
CA LEU A 167 -2.26 6.25 -19.20
C LEU A 167 -1.09 7.23 -19.31
N LYS A 168 -1.35 8.51 -19.06
CA LYS A 168 -0.35 9.57 -19.07
C LYS A 168 0.21 9.77 -17.66
N PRO A 169 1.49 9.41 -17.42
CA PRO A 169 2.10 9.61 -16.13
C PRO A 169 2.11 11.09 -15.73
N TYR A 170 1.61 11.37 -14.51
CA TYR A 170 1.63 12.70 -13.92
C TYR A 170 2.70 12.82 -12.84
N ARG A 171 2.67 11.91 -11.83
CA ARG A 171 3.67 11.83 -10.76
C ARG A 171 3.81 10.42 -10.21
N THR A 172 5.00 10.10 -9.72
CA THR A 172 5.28 8.89 -8.93
C THR A 172 5.85 9.30 -7.58
N GLU A 173 5.57 8.52 -6.53
CA GLU A 173 5.99 8.77 -5.14
C GLU A 173 5.71 10.22 -4.71
N TRP A 174 4.48 10.67 -4.95
CA TRP A 174 4.11 12.03 -4.67
C TRP A 174 3.75 12.22 -3.20
N MET A 175 4.62 12.88 -2.46
CA MET A 175 4.35 13.25 -1.07
C MET A 175 3.31 14.37 -0.98
N ILE A 176 2.28 14.14 -0.18
CA ILE A 176 1.19 15.11 0.04
C ILE A 176 0.86 15.22 1.53
N PHE A 177 0.30 16.34 1.94
CA PHE A 177 -0.13 16.58 3.31
C PHE A 177 -1.34 17.49 3.43
N ASN A 178 -2.02 17.39 4.57
CA ASN A 178 -3.11 18.28 4.97
C ASN A 178 -2.89 18.72 6.43
N GLU A 179 -2.64 20.00 6.62
CA GLU A 179 -2.34 20.63 7.90
C GLU A 179 -3.54 20.65 8.85
N ASP A 180 -4.77 20.72 8.35
CA ASP A 180 -5.99 20.82 9.17
C ASP A 180 -6.26 19.53 9.95
N VAL A 181 -5.76 18.41 9.43
CA VAL A 181 -5.91 17.07 10.05
C VAL A 181 -4.57 16.45 10.43
N LYS A 182 -3.46 17.17 10.24
CA LYS A 182 -2.09 16.69 10.50
C LYS A 182 -1.84 15.29 9.93
N LEU A 183 -2.18 15.11 8.65
CA LEU A 183 -1.92 13.87 7.90
C LEU A 183 -0.97 14.14 6.74
N ALA A 184 -0.08 13.19 6.49
CA ALA A 184 0.82 13.18 5.35
C ALA A 184 1.01 11.77 4.79
N GLY A 185 1.42 11.65 3.53
CA GLY A 185 1.72 10.35 2.93
C GLY A 185 2.29 10.48 1.54
N SER A 186 2.68 9.35 0.93
CA SER A 186 3.13 9.26 -0.45
C SER A 186 2.12 8.50 -1.29
N ILE A 187 1.85 9.00 -2.50
CA ILE A 187 1.02 8.33 -3.50
C ILE A 187 1.97 7.64 -4.47
N ASP A 188 1.83 6.34 -4.65
CA ASP A 188 2.72 5.53 -5.49
C ASP A 188 2.75 6.03 -6.94
N MET A 189 1.57 6.25 -7.53
CA MET A 189 1.45 6.68 -8.92
C MET A 189 0.20 7.51 -9.16
N VAL A 190 0.37 8.59 -9.89
CA VAL A 190 -0.73 9.44 -10.38
C VAL A 190 -0.62 9.56 -11.89
N TYR A 191 -1.75 9.29 -12.56
CA TYR A 191 -1.92 9.55 -13.99
C TYR A 191 -2.87 10.74 -14.21
N GLU A 192 -2.69 11.44 -15.32
CA GLU A 192 -3.57 12.51 -15.77
C GLU A 192 -4.55 11.97 -16.81
N ASN A 193 -5.82 12.29 -16.65
CA ASN A 193 -6.84 12.11 -17.68
C ASN A 193 -6.73 13.26 -18.67
N GLU A 194 -6.26 12.99 -19.88
CA GLU A 194 -6.06 14.02 -20.91
C GLU A 194 -7.35 14.70 -21.37
N SER A 195 -8.51 14.09 -21.12
CA SER A 195 -9.80 14.63 -21.58
C SER A 195 -10.28 15.83 -20.74
N ASP A 196 -9.97 15.86 -19.44
CA ASP A 196 -10.47 16.87 -18.51
C ASP A 196 -9.43 17.37 -17.49
N GLY A 197 -8.21 16.86 -17.55
CA GLY A 197 -7.12 17.20 -16.62
C GLY A 197 -7.30 16.66 -15.20
N SER A 198 -8.31 15.82 -14.96
CA SER A 198 -8.46 15.16 -13.66
C SER A 198 -7.36 14.13 -13.44
N LEU A 199 -7.12 13.81 -12.17
CA LEU A 199 -6.11 12.85 -11.77
C LEU A 199 -6.71 11.48 -11.48
N MET A 200 -5.91 10.45 -11.74
CA MET A 200 -6.22 9.07 -11.40
C MET A 200 -5.13 8.52 -10.48
N ILE A 201 -5.50 8.08 -9.29
CA ILE A 201 -4.57 7.52 -8.30
C ILE A 201 -4.46 6.01 -8.51
N TYR A 202 -3.24 5.53 -8.67
CA TYR A 202 -2.92 4.10 -8.78
C TYR A 202 -1.94 3.72 -7.67
N ASP A 203 -2.22 2.62 -7.03
CA ASP A 203 -1.44 2.13 -5.89
C ASP A 203 -1.03 0.67 -6.16
N TRP A 204 0.28 0.42 -6.08
CA TRP A 204 0.89 -0.86 -6.40
C TRP A 204 0.86 -1.78 -5.19
N LYS A 205 0.27 -2.94 -5.33
CA LYS A 205 0.22 -3.93 -4.25
C LYS A 205 0.88 -5.25 -4.66
N ARG A 206 1.75 -5.74 -3.78
CA ARG A 206 2.32 -7.09 -3.91
C ARG A 206 1.62 -8.04 -2.94
N CYS A 207 0.34 -8.27 -3.14
CA CYS A 207 -0.46 -9.20 -2.36
C CYS A 207 -1.03 -10.33 -3.24
N LYS A 208 -1.23 -11.50 -2.66
CA LYS A 208 -1.75 -12.67 -3.36
C LYS A 208 -3.23 -12.56 -3.72
N ASP A 209 -3.98 -11.79 -2.94
CA ASP A 209 -5.44 -11.72 -3.03
C ASP A 209 -5.95 -10.40 -2.45
N ILE A 210 -6.92 -9.80 -3.10
CA ILE A 210 -7.65 -8.61 -2.65
C ILE A 210 -9.03 -9.04 -2.17
N LYS A 211 -9.22 -9.08 -0.86
CA LYS A 211 -10.47 -9.52 -0.22
C LYS A 211 -11.38 -8.34 0.09
N LYS A 212 -12.59 -8.34 -0.46
CA LYS A 212 -13.62 -7.32 -0.18
C LYS A 212 -14.54 -7.72 0.97
N THR A 213 -14.61 -9.00 1.29
CA THR A 213 -15.45 -9.55 2.36
C THR A 213 -14.60 -10.31 3.35
N ASN A 214 -15.07 -10.35 4.59
CA ASN A 214 -14.40 -10.99 5.70
C ASN A 214 -15.30 -12.10 6.26
N SER A 215 -14.80 -13.33 6.23
CA SER A 215 -15.53 -14.51 6.74
C SER A 215 -15.64 -14.54 8.27
N PHE A 216 -14.89 -13.71 8.98
CA PHE A 216 -14.89 -13.66 10.45
C PHE A 216 -15.84 -12.61 11.03
N GLY A 217 -16.47 -11.79 10.18
CA GLY A 217 -17.42 -10.76 10.59
C GLY A 217 -16.76 -9.59 11.33
N ALA A 218 -15.47 -9.34 11.11
CA ALA A 218 -14.80 -8.16 11.64
C ALA A 218 -15.04 -6.94 10.73
N PHE A 219 -15.24 -5.77 11.35
CA PHE A 219 -15.52 -4.51 10.69
C PHE A 219 -14.68 -3.40 11.31
N ALA A 220 -14.65 -2.24 10.65
CA ALA A 220 -14.02 -1.05 11.19
C ALA A 220 -14.62 -0.67 12.55
N LEU A 221 -13.79 -0.08 13.43
CA LEU A 221 -14.15 0.31 14.79
C LEU A 221 -14.78 1.69 14.88
N THR A 222 -14.44 2.58 13.94
CA THR A 222 -14.94 3.95 13.93
C THR A 222 -16.37 3.97 13.36
N GLU A 223 -17.30 4.62 14.08
CA GLU A 223 -18.73 4.54 13.82
C GLU A 223 -19.11 4.90 12.37
N CYS A 224 -18.63 6.01 11.84
CA CYS A 224 -18.97 6.47 10.48
C CYS A 224 -18.52 5.52 9.36
N ILE A 225 -17.61 4.60 9.64
CA ILE A 225 -17.14 3.57 8.69
C ILE A 225 -17.35 2.14 9.20
N SER A 226 -18.16 1.94 10.24
CA SER A 226 -18.42 0.62 10.88
C SER A 226 -19.07 -0.40 9.94
N HIS A 227 -19.58 0.04 8.78
CA HIS A 227 -20.09 -0.83 7.73
C HIS A 227 -18.98 -1.42 6.83
N LEU A 228 -17.76 -0.91 6.89
CA LEU A 228 -16.64 -1.41 6.08
C LEU A 228 -16.03 -2.66 6.72
N PRO A 229 -15.99 -3.81 6.00
CA PRO A 229 -15.34 -5.01 6.50
C PRO A 229 -13.84 -4.79 6.76
N ASP A 230 -13.32 -5.38 7.83
CA ASP A 230 -11.89 -5.42 8.13
C ASP A 230 -11.17 -6.36 7.15
N THR A 231 -10.79 -5.84 5.99
CA THR A 231 -10.07 -6.55 4.92
C THR A 231 -9.05 -5.64 4.25
N ASN A 232 -8.06 -6.24 3.59
CA ASN A 232 -7.02 -5.50 2.90
C ASN A 232 -7.60 -4.54 1.82
N PHE A 233 -8.68 -4.91 1.12
CA PHE A 233 -9.33 -4.03 0.15
C PHE A 233 -9.80 -2.72 0.79
N TRP A 234 -10.51 -2.80 1.93
CA TRP A 234 -11.08 -1.60 2.57
C TRP A 234 -10.03 -0.75 3.27
N HIS A 235 -8.94 -1.37 3.77
CA HIS A 235 -7.77 -0.62 4.27
C HIS A 235 -7.14 0.21 3.14
N TYR A 236 -6.91 -0.40 1.97
CA TYR A 236 -6.37 0.31 0.80
C TYR A 236 -7.37 1.31 0.21
N ALA A 237 -8.65 0.97 0.17
CA ALA A 237 -9.69 1.89 -0.29
C ALA A 237 -9.73 3.16 0.56
N LEU A 238 -9.66 3.02 1.89
CA LEU A 238 -9.61 4.15 2.80
C LEU A 238 -8.34 4.99 2.59
N GLN A 239 -7.20 4.35 2.35
CA GLN A 239 -5.93 5.03 2.03
C GLN A 239 -6.06 5.91 0.77
N LEU A 240 -6.57 5.36 -0.32
CA LEU A 240 -6.71 6.11 -1.57
C LEU A 240 -7.74 7.23 -1.46
N ASN A 241 -8.84 7.00 -0.75
CA ASN A 241 -9.84 8.04 -0.47
C ASN A 241 -9.27 9.17 0.39
N THR A 242 -8.40 8.85 1.35
CA THR A 242 -7.68 9.86 2.13
C THR A 242 -6.78 10.70 1.24
N TYR A 243 -6.04 10.09 0.32
CA TYR A 243 -5.22 10.81 -0.65
C TYR A 243 -6.06 11.69 -1.58
N LYS A 244 -7.18 11.16 -2.10
CA LYS A 244 -8.14 11.94 -2.89
C LYS A 244 -8.60 13.18 -2.12
N ALA A 245 -9.06 13.00 -0.89
CA ALA A 245 -9.54 14.10 -0.05
C ALA A 245 -8.46 15.16 0.22
N ILE A 246 -7.20 14.76 0.42
CA ILE A 246 -6.06 15.67 0.58
C ILE A 246 -5.81 16.46 -0.72
N LEU A 247 -5.74 15.76 -1.87
CA LEU A 247 -5.49 16.41 -3.17
C LEU A 247 -6.57 17.41 -3.53
N GLU A 248 -7.82 17.07 -3.32
CA GLU A 248 -8.96 17.94 -3.62
C GLU A 248 -9.05 19.14 -2.67
N ALA A 249 -8.75 18.94 -1.38
CA ALA A 249 -8.83 20.03 -0.40
C ALA A 249 -7.63 20.98 -0.41
N LYS A 250 -6.42 20.52 -0.75
CA LYS A 250 -5.18 21.25 -0.51
C LYS A 250 -4.31 21.48 -1.76
N TYR A 251 -4.57 20.76 -2.84
CA TYR A 251 -3.74 20.80 -4.05
C TYR A 251 -4.50 21.28 -5.28
N GLU A 252 -5.77 21.70 -5.13
CA GLU A 252 -6.62 22.16 -6.23
C GLU A 252 -6.71 21.13 -7.37
N LYS A 253 -6.68 19.86 -7.03
CA LYS A 253 -6.75 18.75 -7.98
C LYS A 253 -8.08 18.02 -7.84
N LYS A 254 -8.67 17.64 -8.97
CA LYS A 254 -9.82 16.75 -9.02
C LYS A 254 -9.32 15.32 -9.25
N VAL A 255 -9.79 14.37 -8.45
CA VAL A 255 -9.47 12.95 -8.63
C VAL A 255 -10.71 12.24 -9.16
N SER A 256 -10.61 11.68 -10.36
CA SER A 256 -11.71 11.01 -11.06
C SER A 256 -11.72 9.50 -10.89
N GLN A 257 -10.59 8.89 -10.51
CA GLN A 257 -10.48 7.45 -10.36
C GLN A 257 -9.42 7.07 -9.35
N MET A 258 -9.66 5.97 -8.64
CA MET A 258 -8.72 5.35 -7.73
C MET A 258 -8.65 3.84 -8.02
N CYS A 259 -7.44 3.30 -8.14
CA CYS A 259 -7.19 1.91 -8.52
C CYS A 259 -6.12 1.28 -7.64
N LEU A 260 -6.35 0.01 -7.28
CA LEU A 260 -5.31 -0.88 -6.76
C LEU A 260 -4.85 -1.79 -7.90
N VAL A 261 -3.55 -1.94 -8.06
CA VAL A 261 -2.96 -2.85 -9.06
C VAL A 261 -2.14 -3.91 -8.35
N CYS A 262 -2.64 -5.13 -8.38
CA CYS A 262 -2.01 -6.27 -7.71
C CYS A 262 -0.99 -6.91 -8.64
N LEU A 263 0.28 -6.97 -8.21
CA LEU A 263 1.43 -7.41 -9.01
C LEU A 263 2.16 -8.59 -8.34
N HIS A 264 1.39 -9.53 -7.76
CA HIS A 264 2.00 -10.67 -7.07
C HIS A 264 2.43 -11.77 -8.05
N PRO A 265 3.65 -12.34 -7.94
CA PRO A 265 4.17 -13.33 -8.92
C PRO A 265 3.36 -14.62 -9.02
N ASN A 266 2.54 -14.95 -8.03
CA ASN A 266 1.66 -16.14 -8.06
C ASN A 266 0.32 -15.89 -8.79
N LEU A 267 0.04 -14.68 -9.22
CA LEU A 267 -1.11 -14.39 -10.06
C LEU A 267 -0.77 -14.76 -11.51
N PRO A 268 -1.76 -15.14 -12.35
CA PRO A 268 -1.52 -15.40 -13.75
C PRO A 268 -1.13 -14.15 -14.54
N THR A 269 -1.60 -12.99 -14.09
CA THR A 269 -1.27 -11.65 -14.60
C THR A 269 -1.56 -10.64 -13.50
N TYR A 270 -1.40 -9.33 -13.77
CA TYR A 270 -1.84 -8.29 -12.82
C TYR A 270 -3.37 -8.34 -12.63
N GLU A 271 -3.83 -7.88 -11.46
CA GLU A 271 -5.24 -7.61 -11.21
C GLU A 271 -5.45 -6.13 -10.93
N LEU A 272 -6.51 -5.54 -11.52
CA LEU A 272 -6.86 -4.15 -11.33
C LEU A 272 -8.21 -4.07 -10.62
N HIS A 273 -8.24 -3.37 -9.48
CA HIS A 273 -9.43 -3.17 -8.67
C HIS A 273 -9.76 -1.67 -8.59
N ILE A 274 -10.92 -1.29 -9.12
CA ILE A 274 -11.44 0.07 -8.95
C ILE A 274 -11.91 0.22 -7.51
N VAL A 275 -11.49 1.31 -6.88
CA VAL A 275 -11.84 1.68 -5.51
C VAL A 275 -13.05 2.61 -5.54
N PRO A 276 -14.11 2.33 -4.75
CA PRO A 276 -15.26 3.21 -4.64
C PRO A 276 -14.90 4.52 -3.91
N GLU A 277 -15.63 5.57 -4.21
CA GLU A 277 -15.53 6.82 -3.47
C GLU A 277 -16.23 6.68 -2.10
N LEU A 278 -15.56 7.18 -1.06
CA LEU A 278 -16.00 7.22 0.33
C LEU A 278 -16.12 8.71 0.77
N THR A 279 -16.88 9.49 0.03
CA THR A 279 -16.92 10.96 0.20
C THR A 279 -17.50 11.36 1.55
N GLU A 280 -18.61 10.77 1.95
CA GLU A 280 -19.28 11.07 3.23
C GLU A 280 -18.44 10.57 4.40
N GLU A 281 -17.94 9.34 4.31
CA GLU A 281 -17.08 8.73 5.30
C GLU A 281 -15.79 9.54 5.53
N MET A 282 -15.18 10.04 4.46
CA MET A 282 -13.98 10.88 4.57
C MET A 282 -14.27 12.23 5.20
N ALA A 283 -15.41 12.85 4.90
CA ALA A 283 -15.82 14.11 5.53
C ALA A 283 -15.97 13.93 7.05
N ASP A 284 -16.64 12.86 7.48
CA ASP A 284 -16.86 12.53 8.89
C ASP A 284 -15.54 12.18 9.60
N LEU A 285 -14.70 11.35 8.99
CA LEU A 285 -13.40 10.99 9.54
C LEU A 285 -12.49 12.20 9.72
N PHE A 286 -12.46 13.12 8.75
CA PHE A 286 -11.68 14.36 8.88
C PHE A 286 -12.26 15.30 9.93
N ALA A 287 -13.61 15.33 10.10
CA ALA A 287 -14.24 16.08 11.18
C ALA A 287 -13.85 15.52 12.55
N LEU A 288 -13.91 14.21 12.74
CA LEU A 288 -13.46 13.53 13.96
C LEU A 288 -11.98 13.82 14.23
N ARG A 289 -11.12 13.72 13.21
CA ARG A 289 -9.69 13.98 13.38
C ARG A 289 -9.39 15.42 13.80
N ARG A 290 -10.08 16.42 13.20
CA ARG A 290 -9.96 17.82 13.64
C ARG A 290 -10.41 18.01 15.09
N ALA A 291 -11.50 17.39 15.49
CA ALA A 291 -11.99 17.43 16.85
C ALA A 291 -10.98 16.84 17.86
N ASP A 292 -10.29 15.77 17.49
CA ASP A 292 -9.26 15.16 18.35
C ASP A 292 -7.99 16.01 18.46
N LEU A 293 -7.60 16.70 17.41
CA LEU A 293 -6.44 17.61 17.43
C LEU A 293 -6.68 18.88 18.27
N ASN A 294 -7.94 19.22 18.53
CA ASN A 294 -8.33 20.41 19.32
C ASN A 294 -8.57 20.10 20.82
N LYS A 295 -8.37 18.85 21.25
CA LYS A 295 -8.43 18.44 22.67
C LYS A 295 -7.10 18.65 23.37
#